data_26e8cd74c5ea55664981bf6fb52e0b36
#
_entry.id   26e8cd74c5ea55664981bf6fb52e0b36
#
_cell.length_a   1.000
_cell.length_b   1.000
_cell.length_c   1.000
_cell.angle_alpha   90.00
_cell.angle_beta   90.00
_cell.angle_gamma   90.00
#
_symmetry.space_group_name_H-M   'P 1'
#
loop_
_entity.id
_entity.type
_entity.pdbx_description
1 polymer ?
#
loop_
_entity_poly.entity_id
_entity_poly.type
_entity_poly.pdbx_seq_one_letter_code
_entity_poly.pdbx_strand_id
1 'polypeptide(L)'
;MFARVSQYEVQPERLQQGQRALEEHLIPALRMQPGYSGGLLLGNSEEGKVLAVSLWESEQDMRATDEASVWFRAFGAEAVEGEVTSVETYEVYRAQLAHPEP
;
A
#
# COMPACT_ATOMS: atom_id res chain seq x y z
N MET A 1 -5.07 -2.82 15.70
CA MET A 1 -4.50 -2.36 14.43
C MET A 1 -5.00 -3.25 13.30
N PHE A 2 -5.31 -2.66 12.18
CA PHE A 2 -5.81 -3.36 11.01
C PHE A 2 -4.97 -3.04 9.80
N ALA A 3 -4.97 -3.93 8.81
CA ALA A 3 -4.19 -3.78 7.60
C ALA A 3 -5.07 -3.98 6.37
N ARG A 4 -4.85 -3.15 5.36
CA ARG A 4 -5.38 -3.37 4.02
C ARG A 4 -4.21 -3.73 3.11
N VAL A 5 -4.35 -4.84 2.40
CA VAL A 5 -3.31 -5.34 1.50
C VAL A 5 -3.84 -5.33 0.08
N SER A 6 -3.26 -4.50 -0.76
CA SER A 6 -3.63 -4.42 -2.18
C SER A 6 -2.51 -5.04 -3.01
N GLN A 7 -2.87 -5.96 -3.88
CA GLN A 7 -1.92 -6.62 -4.76
C GLN A 7 -2.05 -6.06 -6.17
N TYR A 8 -0.91 -5.76 -6.76
CA TYR A 8 -0.82 -5.29 -8.15
C TYR A 8 0.02 -6.26 -8.96
N GLU A 9 -0.37 -6.49 -10.19
CA GLU A 9 0.50 -7.11 -11.20
C GLU A 9 1.06 -5.99 -12.05
N VAL A 10 2.39 -5.99 -12.24
CA VAL A 10 3.10 -4.89 -12.89
C VAL A 10 4.11 -5.45 -13.90
N GLN A 11 4.50 -4.61 -14.85
CA GLN A 11 5.60 -4.95 -15.73
C GLN A 11 6.92 -4.70 -14.99
N PRO A 12 7.81 -5.70 -14.91
CA PRO A 12 9.03 -5.57 -14.11
C PRO A 12 9.89 -4.35 -14.47
N GLU A 13 9.95 -3.97 -15.73
CA GLU A 13 10.73 -2.82 -16.19
C GLU A 13 10.16 -1.48 -15.73
N ARG A 14 8.90 -1.45 -15.28
CA ARG A 14 8.25 -0.25 -14.79
C ARG A 14 8.23 -0.15 -13.26
N LEU A 15 8.66 -1.20 -12.59
CA LEU A 15 8.53 -1.32 -11.15
C LEU A 15 9.22 -0.19 -10.40
N GLN A 16 10.46 0.12 -10.74
CA GLN A 16 11.23 1.15 -10.05
C GLN A 16 10.62 2.54 -10.22
N GLN A 17 10.16 2.85 -11.42
CA GLN A 17 9.54 4.13 -11.72
C GLN A 17 8.20 4.27 -10.99
N GLY A 18 7.41 3.20 -10.97
CA GLY A 18 6.14 3.18 -10.25
C GLY A 18 6.33 3.31 -8.75
N GLN A 19 7.32 2.64 -8.20
CA GLN A 19 7.67 2.75 -6.79
C GLN A 19 7.95 4.20 -6.39
N ARG A 20 8.74 4.90 -7.19
CA ARG A 20 9.05 6.30 -6.95
C ARG A 20 7.79 7.17 -6.97
N ALA A 21 6.91 6.94 -7.94
CA ALA A 21 5.66 7.69 -8.03
C ALA A 21 4.77 7.46 -6.81
N LEU A 22 4.70 6.22 -6.33
CA LEU A 22 3.94 5.90 -5.12
C LEU A 22 4.51 6.60 -3.88
N GLU A 23 5.83 6.60 -3.74
CA GLU A 23 6.49 7.26 -2.62
C GLU A 23 6.30 8.79 -2.63
N GLU A 24 6.33 9.40 -3.80
CA GLU A 24 6.25 10.85 -3.92
C GLU A 24 4.82 11.38 -3.81
N HIS A 25 3.83 10.62 -4.27
CA HIS A 25 2.47 11.11 -4.39
C HIS A 25 1.44 10.36 -3.53
N LEU A 26 1.51 9.04 -3.49
CA LEU A 26 0.49 8.26 -2.78
C LEU A 26 0.71 8.25 -1.28
N ILE A 27 1.93 8.00 -0.84
CA ILE A 27 2.23 7.90 0.60
C ILE A 27 1.93 9.19 1.34
N PRO A 28 2.31 10.38 0.83
CA PRO A 28 1.91 11.62 1.48
C PRO A 28 0.40 11.78 1.63
N ALA A 29 -0.37 11.37 0.63
CA ALA A 29 -1.83 11.44 0.70
C ALA A 29 -2.40 10.48 1.75
N LEU A 30 -1.85 9.28 1.87
CA LEU A 30 -2.27 8.32 2.90
C LEU A 30 -1.97 8.85 4.31
N ARG A 31 -0.84 9.51 4.49
CA ARG A 31 -0.47 10.08 5.79
C ARG A 31 -1.45 11.11 6.30
N MET A 32 -2.21 11.73 5.41
CA MET A 32 -3.23 12.72 5.76
C MET A 32 -4.51 12.09 6.29
N GLN A 33 -4.67 10.77 6.15
CA GLN A 33 -5.90 10.10 6.55
C GLN A 33 -5.90 9.81 8.05
N PRO A 34 -7.02 10.07 8.75
CA PRO A 34 -7.13 9.75 10.18
C PRO A 34 -6.88 8.27 10.45
N GLY A 35 -6.09 7.97 11.47
CA GLY A 35 -5.80 6.60 11.88
C GLY A 35 -4.76 5.87 11.06
N TYR A 36 -4.17 6.52 10.08
CA TYR A 36 -3.08 5.90 9.31
C TYR A 36 -1.86 5.69 10.23
N SER A 37 -1.40 4.46 10.34
CA SER A 37 -0.33 4.08 11.27
C SER A 37 0.97 3.70 10.58
N GLY A 38 0.96 3.58 9.27
CA GLY A 38 2.16 3.23 8.52
C GLY A 38 1.83 2.33 7.34
N GLY A 39 2.87 1.90 6.65
CA GLY A 39 2.70 1.06 5.49
C GLY A 39 3.96 0.37 5.07
N LEU A 40 3.80 -0.58 4.17
CA LEU A 40 4.88 -1.33 3.56
C LEU A 40 4.59 -1.42 2.07
N LEU A 41 5.65 -1.32 1.28
CA LEU A 41 5.58 -1.59 -0.15
C LEU A 41 6.51 -2.76 -0.41
N LEU A 42 5.95 -3.89 -0.83
CA LEU A 42 6.67 -5.12 -1.06
C LEU A 42 6.65 -5.43 -2.54
N GLY A 43 7.72 -5.98 -3.05
CA GLY A 43 7.77 -6.31 -4.46
C GLY A 43 8.50 -7.59 -4.76
N ASN A 44 8.09 -8.24 -5.84
CA ASN A 44 8.79 -9.36 -6.44
C ASN A 44 8.94 -9.05 -7.93
N SER A 45 10.13 -8.59 -8.31
CA SER A 45 10.37 -8.14 -9.67
C SER A 45 10.34 -9.27 -10.70
N GLU A 46 10.69 -10.48 -10.28
CA GLU A 46 10.66 -11.64 -11.20
C GLU A 46 9.22 -12.01 -11.56
N GLU A 47 8.31 -11.92 -10.61
CA GLU A 47 6.90 -12.23 -10.84
C GLU A 47 6.08 -11.03 -11.31
N GLY A 48 6.65 -9.83 -11.24
CA GLY A 48 5.89 -8.62 -11.56
C GLY A 48 4.77 -8.36 -10.59
N LYS A 49 5.05 -8.50 -9.28
CA LYS A 49 4.06 -8.37 -8.23
C LYS A 49 4.46 -7.30 -7.23
N VAL A 50 3.51 -6.46 -6.84
CA VAL A 50 3.68 -5.47 -5.79
C VAL A 50 2.54 -5.61 -4.79
N LEU A 51 2.88 -5.59 -3.51
CA LEU A 51 1.91 -5.53 -2.43
C LEU A 51 2.04 -4.18 -1.73
N ALA A 52 0.94 -3.44 -1.68
CA ALA A 52 0.87 -2.20 -0.92
C ALA A 52 0.08 -2.49 0.35
N VAL A 53 0.73 -2.35 1.50
CA VAL A 53 0.13 -2.61 2.81
C VAL A 53 -0.05 -1.28 3.51
N SER A 54 -1.27 -0.95 3.90
CA SER A 54 -1.55 0.20 4.76
C SER A 54 -2.01 -0.29 6.12
N LEU A 55 -1.48 0.35 7.17
CA LEU A 55 -1.79 0.00 8.56
C LEU A 55 -2.64 1.09 9.18
N TRP A 56 -3.62 0.69 9.98
CA TRP A 56 -4.64 1.58 10.55
C TRP A 56 -4.83 1.28 12.03
N GLU A 57 -5.06 2.32 12.82
CA GLU A 57 -5.24 2.17 14.27
C GLU A 57 -6.45 1.32 14.61
N SER A 58 -7.54 1.45 13.83
CA SER A 58 -8.78 0.72 14.08
C SER A 58 -9.43 0.29 12.76
N GLU A 59 -10.32 -0.68 12.86
CA GLU A 59 -11.14 -1.09 11.70
C GLU A 59 -12.00 0.07 11.22
N GLN A 60 -12.53 0.86 12.14
CA GLN A 60 -13.36 2.01 11.80
C GLN A 60 -12.58 3.01 10.95
N ASP A 61 -11.35 3.34 11.33
CA ASP A 61 -10.51 4.25 10.57
C ASP A 61 -10.20 3.68 9.17
N MET A 62 -9.90 2.40 9.10
CA MET A 62 -9.66 1.74 7.82
C MET A 62 -10.90 1.81 6.93
N ARG A 63 -12.07 1.49 7.47
CA ARG A 63 -13.33 1.50 6.73
C ARG A 63 -13.76 2.90 6.30
N ALA A 64 -13.43 3.91 7.09
CA ALA A 64 -13.74 5.30 6.74
C ALA A 64 -13.03 5.75 5.45
N THR A 65 -11.97 5.04 5.04
CA THR A 65 -11.23 5.34 3.81
C THR A 65 -11.60 4.43 2.64
N ASP A 66 -12.68 3.66 2.73
CA ASP A 66 -13.02 2.70 1.67
C ASP A 66 -13.18 3.38 0.31
N GLU A 67 -13.88 4.50 0.23
CA GLU A 67 -14.05 5.23 -1.03
C GLU A 67 -12.72 5.81 -1.54
N ALA A 68 -11.97 6.46 -0.65
CA ALA A 68 -10.66 7.01 -0.99
C ALA A 68 -9.70 5.91 -1.42
N SER A 69 -9.80 4.72 -0.83
CA SER A 69 -8.97 3.58 -1.18
C SER A 69 -9.15 3.12 -2.62
N VAL A 70 -10.37 3.21 -3.15
CA VAL A 70 -10.61 2.91 -4.57
C VAL A 70 -9.77 3.84 -5.45
N TRP A 71 -9.78 5.14 -5.14
CA TRP A 71 -8.98 6.12 -5.87
C TRP A 71 -7.49 5.86 -5.71
N PHE A 72 -7.04 5.58 -4.48
CA PHE A 72 -5.62 5.31 -4.21
C PHE A 72 -5.13 4.08 -4.98
N ARG A 73 -5.94 3.03 -5.05
CA ARG A 73 -5.58 1.84 -5.81
C ARG A 73 -5.54 2.11 -7.31
N ALA A 74 -6.50 2.86 -7.83
CA ALA A 74 -6.51 3.23 -9.24
C ALA A 74 -5.28 4.07 -9.60
N PHE A 75 -4.93 5.04 -8.75
CA PHE A 75 -3.73 5.84 -8.93
C PHE A 75 -2.48 4.95 -8.89
N GLY A 76 -2.39 4.04 -7.92
CA GLY A 76 -1.26 3.14 -7.79
C GLY A 76 -1.09 2.24 -9.01
N ALA A 77 -2.18 1.66 -9.49
CA ALA A 77 -2.16 0.80 -10.66
C ALA A 77 -1.68 1.57 -11.90
N GLU A 78 -2.14 2.79 -12.08
CA GLU A 78 -1.70 3.64 -13.18
C GLU A 78 -0.22 3.99 -13.06
N ALA A 79 0.25 4.32 -11.86
CA ALA A 79 1.64 4.69 -11.61
C ALA A 79 2.61 3.56 -11.95
N VAL A 80 2.24 2.32 -11.65
CA VAL A 80 3.07 1.14 -11.96
C VAL A 80 2.74 0.52 -13.31
N GLU A 81 1.79 1.09 -14.04
CA GLU A 81 1.29 0.54 -15.30
C GLU A 81 0.83 -0.91 -15.16
N GLY A 82 0.06 -1.17 -14.11
CA GLY A 82 -0.36 -2.51 -13.77
C GLY A 82 -1.84 -2.60 -13.43
N GLU A 83 -2.22 -3.73 -12.87
CA GLU A 83 -3.59 -4.02 -12.48
C GLU A 83 -3.68 -4.37 -11.00
N VAL A 84 -4.76 -3.96 -10.35
CA VAL A 84 -5.08 -4.44 -9.00
C VAL A 84 -5.70 -5.83 -9.14
N THR A 85 -5.06 -6.83 -8.55
CA THR A 85 -5.51 -8.23 -8.65
C THR A 85 -6.22 -8.71 -7.39
N SER A 86 -5.96 -8.10 -6.24
CA SER A 86 -6.70 -8.43 -5.02
C SER A 86 -6.58 -7.30 -4.01
N VAL A 87 -7.59 -7.22 -3.14
CA VAL A 87 -7.60 -6.34 -1.98
C VAL A 87 -8.11 -7.16 -0.81
N GLU A 88 -7.32 -7.26 0.23
CA GLU A 88 -7.66 -8.03 1.42
C GLU A 88 -7.46 -7.17 2.65
N THR A 89 -8.26 -7.44 3.69
CA THR A 89 -8.14 -6.75 4.97
C THR A 89 -7.89 -7.77 6.06
N TYR A 90 -7.08 -7.38 7.04
CA TYR A 90 -6.66 -8.26 8.11
C TYR A 90 -6.63 -7.51 9.43
N GLU A 91 -6.89 -8.22 10.51
CA GLU A 91 -6.54 -7.76 11.85
C GLU A 91 -5.05 -8.02 12.04
N VAL A 92 -4.33 -7.03 12.56
CA VAL A 92 -2.90 -7.19 12.84
C VAL A 92 -2.74 -7.71 14.25
N TYR A 93 -2.28 -8.94 14.38
CA TYR A 93 -2.05 -9.54 15.69
C TYR A 93 -0.77 -9.03 16.33
N ARG A 94 0.22 -8.75 15.51
CA ARG A 94 1.50 -8.22 16.00
C ARG A 94 2.25 -7.53 14.88
N ALA A 95 2.75 -6.34 15.17
CA ALA A 95 3.66 -5.62 14.28
C ALA A 95 4.88 -5.24 15.10
N GLN A 96 6.03 -5.71 14.68
CA GLN A 96 7.29 -5.41 15.36
C GLN A 96 8.38 -5.20 14.31
N LEU A 97 8.88 -3.98 14.26
CA LEU A 97 9.97 -3.63 13.37
C LEU A 97 11.18 -3.28 14.22
N ALA A 98 12.30 -3.90 13.92
CA ALA A 98 13.53 -3.52 14.55
C ALA A 98 13.99 -2.18 13.98
N HIS A 99 14.47 -1.29 14.82
CA HIS A 99 15.05 -0.04 14.34
C HIS A 99 16.32 -0.34 13.56
N PRO A 100 16.51 0.29 12.39
CA PRO A 100 17.81 0.21 11.74
C PRO A 100 18.86 0.80 12.66
N GLU A 101 19.99 0.16 12.71
CA GLU A 101 21.09 0.66 13.51
C GLU A 101 21.60 1.96 12.92
N PRO A 102 21.88 2.96 13.79
CA PRO A 102 22.45 4.20 13.32
C PRO A 102 23.87 4.02 12.78
#